data_ca8f76dc3f61c6fcd0ef6e95d36c8bae
#
_entry.id   ca8f76dc3f61c6fcd0ef6e95d36c8bae
#
_cell.length_a   1.000
_cell.length_b   1.000
_cell.length_c   1.000
_cell.angle_alpha   90.00
_cell.angle_beta   90.00
_cell.angle_gamma   90.00
#
_symmetry.space_group_name_H-M   'P 1'
#
loop_
_entity.id
_entity.type
_entity.pdbx_description
1 polymer ?
#
loop_
_entity_poly.entity_id
_entity_poly.type
_entity_poly.pdbx_seq_one_letter_code
_entity_poly.pdbx_strand_id
1 'polypeptide(L)'
;AGNSAQLNGMYMSGTYENGEYWITIEVNEGSYGGRPGTDGMDAVDCLSANIKNQPIEELELHLPFRFYRYELIENKFGAGKSRGGTSAVREYEFLTPAVITTVSPYFTISLCNAADTEISNISSVDEACEPN
;
A
#
# COMPACT_ATOMS: atom_id res chain seq x y z
N ALA A 1 10.18 -9.29 -18.62
CA ALA A 1 9.32 -8.31 -17.95
C ALA A 1 9.32 -8.63 -16.47
N GLY A 2 9.76 -7.67 -15.64
CA GLY A 2 9.70 -7.77 -14.19
C GLY A 2 8.32 -7.35 -13.69
N ASN A 3 7.86 -7.99 -12.66
CA ASN A 3 6.80 -7.52 -11.80
C ASN A 3 7.37 -7.56 -10.38
N SER A 4 6.79 -6.82 -9.47
CA SER A 4 6.96 -7.07 -8.05
C SER A 4 6.41 -8.48 -7.76
N ALA A 5 7.28 -9.47 -7.88
CA ALA A 5 6.93 -10.86 -7.62
C ALA A 5 6.74 -11.15 -6.12
N GLN A 6 6.89 -10.13 -5.29
CA GLN A 6 6.75 -10.22 -3.84
C GLN A 6 5.40 -9.65 -3.44
N LEU A 7 4.77 -10.34 -2.51
CA LEU A 7 3.59 -9.86 -1.83
C LEU A 7 3.97 -8.61 -1.02
N ASN A 8 3.61 -7.46 -1.53
CA ASN A 8 3.77 -6.20 -0.80
C ASN A 8 2.64 -6.08 0.23
N GLY A 9 2.68 -6.97 1.22
CA GLY A 9 1.67 -7.03 2.26
C GLY A 9 1.96 -6.07 3.40
N MET A 10 0.94 -5.40 3.84
CA MET A 10 0.91 -4.58 5.03
C MET A 10 -0.09 -5.20 6.01
N TYR A 11 0.42 -5.72 7.11
CA TYR A 11 -0.39 -6.26 8.19
C TYR A 11 -0.68 -5.11 9.17
N MET A 12 -1.94 -4.89 9.44
CA MET A 12 -2.39 -3.85 10.35
C MET A 12 -3.25 -4.47 11.43
N SER A 13 -3.04 -4.06 12.67
CA SER A 13 -3.83 -4.54 13.80
C SER A 13 -3.94 -3.47 14.87
N GLY A 14 -4.97 -3.57 15.68
CA GLY A 14 -5.20 -2.64 16.76
C GLY A 14 -6.39 -3.05 17.62
N THR A 15 -6.90 -2.10 18.36
CA THR A 15 -8.04 -2.32 19.26
C THR A 15 -9.08 -1.23 19.02
N TYR A 16 -10.32 -1.64 18.86
CA TYR A 16 -11.44 -0.69 18.85
C TYR A 16 -11.62 -0.02 20.22
N GLU A 17 -12.36 1.08 20.27
CA GLU A 17 -12.66 1.79 21.52
C GLU A 17 -13.37 0.89 22.55
N ASN A 18 -14.12 -0.12 22.12
CA ASN A 18 -14.78 -1.10 22.98
C ASN A 18 -13.87 -2.20 23.52
N GLY A 19 -12.57 -2.19 23.15
CA GLY A 19 -11.57 -3.16 23.57
C GLY A 19 -11.46 -4.42 22.71
N GLU A 20 -12.27 -4.56 21.67
CA GLU A 20 -12.15 -5.68 20.72
C GLU A 20 -10.96 -5.49 19.79
N TYR A 21 -10.28 -6.60 19.47
CA TYR A 21 -9.17 -6.58 18.52
C TYR A 21 -9.66 -6.59 17.07
N TRP A 22 -8.93 -5.87 16.23
CA TRP A 22 -9.06 -5.99 14.79
C TRP A 22 -7.70 -6.30 14.16
N ILE A 23 -7.74 -7.01 13.04
CA ILE A 23 -6.57 -7.30 12.22
C ILE A 23 -7.00 -7.31 10.75
N THR A 24 -6.15 -6.76 9.90
CA THR A 24 -6.36 -6.82 8.46
C THR A 24 -5.03 -6.95 7.73
N ILE A 25 -5.10 -7.37 6.48
CA ILE A 25 -3.98 -7.44 5.56
C ILE A 25 -4.36 -6.67 4.32
N GLU A 26 -3.58 -5.65 4.01
CA GLU A 26 -3.68 -4.94 2.74
C GLU A 26 -2.51 -5.34 1.84
N VAL A 27 -2.82 -5.64 0.60
CA VAL A 27 -1.82 -5.90 -0.43
C VAL A 27 -1.72 -4.69 -1.33
N ASN A 28 -0.52 -4.13 -1.43
CA ASN A 28 -0.24 -3.06 -2.37
C ASN A 28 0.30 -3.69 -3.64
N GLU A 29 -0.53 -3.73 -4.68
CA GLU A 29 -0.13 -4.32 -5.95
C GLU A 29 0.98 -3.50 -6.60
N GLY A 30 1.90 -4.22 -7.21
CA GLY A 30 2.93 -3.62 -8.02
C GLY A 30 2.44 -3.27 -9.42
N SER A 31 3.33 -3.39 -10.38
CA SER A 31 3.04 -3.15 -11.79
C SER A 31 3.82 -4.10 -12.66
N TYR A 32 3.32 -4.42 -13.82
CA TYR A 32 4.08 -5.24 -14.77
C TYR A 32 5.13 -4.41 -15.51
N GLY A 33 6.29 -5.00 -15.74
CA GLY A 33 7.27 -4.48 -16.67
C GLY A 33 6.79 -4.53 -18.12
N GLY A 34 7.29 -3.60 -18.93
CA GLY A 34 7.04 -3.60 -20.37
C GLY A 34 7.58 -4.86 -21.05
N ARG A 35 6.92 -5.29 -22.10
CA ARG A 35 7.29 -6.43 -22.94
C ARG A 35 7.46 -5.96 -24.40
N PRO A 36 8.16 -6.71 -25.25
CA PRO A 36 8.26 -6.34 -26.66
C PRO A 36 6.90 -6.09 -27.30
N GLY A 37 6.66 -4.84 -27.72
CA GLY A 37 5.42 -4.41 -28.37
C GLY A 37 4.22 -4.19 -27.43
N THR A 38 4.40 -4.28 -26.11
CA THR A 38 3.30 -4.10 -25.14
C THR A 38 3.81 -3.39 -23.89
N ASP A 39 3.14 -2.33 -23.49
CA ASP A 39 3.41 -1.65 -22.22
C ASP A 39 3.02 -2.53 -21.03
N GLY A 40 3.62 -2.26 -19.89
CA GLY A 40 3.26 -2.88 -18.61
C GLY A 40 1.91 -2.38 -18.10
N MET A 41 1.15 -3.26 -17.47
CA MET A 41 -0.11 -2.91 -16.81
C MET A 41 0.15 -2.17 -15.51
N ASP A 42 -0.69 -1.21 -15.21
CA ASP A 42 -0.60 -0.37 -14.03
C ASP A 42 -1.30 -1.04 -12.83
N ALA A 43 -0.73 -0.98 -11.65
CA ALA A 43 -1.28 -1.42 -10.37
C ALA A 43 -2.04 -2.76 -10.45
N VAL A 44 -1.34 -3.81 -10.87
CA VAL A 44 -1.88 -5.17 -10.96
C VAL A 44 -1.07 -6.12 -10.09
N ASP A 45 -1.77 -7.08 -9.53
CA ASP A 45 -1.18 -8.10 -8.69
C ASP A 45 -0.29 -9.08 -9.49
N CYS A 46 0.56 -9.80 -8.78
CA CYS A 46 1.42 -10.82 -9.36
C CYS A 46 0.60 -12.02 -9.86
N LEU A 47 1.16 -12.74 -10.83
CA LEU A 47 0.49 -13.90 -11.45
C LEU A 47 0.11 -15.00 -10.46
N SER A 48 0.86 -15.13 -9.37
CA SER A 48 0.63 -16.19 -8.38
C SER A 48 -0.51 -15.88 -7.44
N ALA A 49 -0.74 -14.62 -7.11
CA ALA A 49 -1.80 -14.20 -6.19
C ALA A 49 -3.10 -13.88 -6.94
N ASN A 50 -3.03 -13.07 -7.99
CA ASN A 50 -4.18 -12.70 -8.84
C ASN A 50 -5.42 -12.28 -8.03
N ILE A 51 -5.20 -11.51 -6.98
CA ILE A 51 -6.25 -10.96 -6.13
C ILE A 51 -6.71 -9.59 -6.64
N LYS A 52 -7.85 -9.15 -6.15
CA LYS A 52 -8.38 -7.81 -6.40
C LYS A 52 -8.32 -6.99 -5.11
N ASN A 53 -8.18 -5.68 -5.25
CA ASN A 53 -8.31 -4.78 -4.12
C ASN A 53 -9.72 -4.85 -3.53
N GLN A 54 -9.80 -4.76 -2.22
CA GLN A 54 -11.07 -4.54 -1.54
C GLN A 54 -11.57 -3.12 -1.81
N PRO A 55 -12.89 -2.92 -1.94
CA PRO A 55 -13.45 -1.59 -2.01
C PRO A 55 -13.12 -0.78 -0.75
N ILE A 56 -12.76 0.49 -0.93
CA ILE A 56 -12.43 1.39 0.19
C ILE A 56 -13.58 1.49 1.17
N GLU A 57 -14.79 1.58 0.67
CA GLU A 57 -16.01 1.70 1.47
C GLU A 57 -16.23 0.50 2.39
N GLU A 58 -15.88 -0.70 1.93
CA GLU A 58 -15.95 -1.92 2.73
C GLU A 58 -14.92 -1.91 3.87
N LEU A 59 -13.71 -1.45 3.57
CA LEU A 59 -12.65 -1.35 4.55
C LEU A 59 -12.96 -0.31 5.62
N GLU A 60 -13.40 0.89 5.24
CA GLU A 60 -13.76 1.98 6.15
C GLU A 60 -15.00 1.66 7.01
N LEU A 61 -15.89 0.80 6.50
CA LEU A 61 -17.09 0.39 7.25
C LEU A 61 -16.74 -0.55 8.41
N HIS A 62 -15.74 -1.39 8.24
CA HIS A 62 -15.42 -2.46 9.18
C HIS A 62 -14.14 -2.23 9.98
N LEU A 63 -13.28 -1.31 9.58
CA LEU A 63 -11.99 -1.07 10.20
C LEU A 63 -11.83 0.39 10.64
N PRO A 64 -11.13 0.65 11.75
CA PRO A 64 -11.01 2.00 12.30
C PRO A 64 -9.90 2.78 11.60
N PHE A 65 -9.99 2.91 10.30
CA PHE A 65 -9.15 3.79 9.52
C PHE A 65 -9.92 4.42 8.36
N ARG A 66 -9.36 5.46 7.78
CA ARG A 66 -9.91 6.20 6.66
C ARG A 66 -8.87 6.34 5.57
N PHE A 67 -9.29 6.20 4.31
CA PHE A 67 -8.45 6.51 3.16
C PHE A 67 -8.53 8.00 2.83
N TYR A 68 -7.39 8.65 2.75
CA TYR A 68 -7.28 9.99 2.18
C TYR A 68 -6.96 9.96 0.70
N ARG A 69 -6.22 8.92 0.29
CA ARG A 69 -5.73 8.83 -1.07
C ARG A 69 -5.59 7.38 -1.50
N TYR A 70 -6.07 7.09 -2.68
CA TYR A 70 -5.81 5.84 -3.38
C TYR A 70 -5.81 6.12 -4.87
N GLU A 71 -4.63 6.25 -5.45
CA GLU A 71 -4.47 6.65 -6.86
C GLU A 71 -3.20 6.10 -7.47
N LEU A 72 -3.12 6.15 -8.80
CA LEU A 72 -1.90 5.85 -9.54
C LEU A 72 -0.95 7.05 -9.46
N ILE A 73 0.35 6.79 -9.27
CA ILE A 73 1.36 7.84 -9.25
C ILE A 73 1.67 8.25 -10.69
N GLU A 74 1.35 9.49 -11.03
CA GLU A 74 1.62 10.01 -12.37
C GLU A 74 3.11 10.03 -12.71
N ASN A 75 3.43 9.67 -13.96
CA ASN A 75 4.78 9.74 -14.51
C ASN A 75 5.86 8.93 -13.77
N LYS A 76 5.50 7.99 -12.89
CA LYS A 76 6.43 7.09 -12.22
C LYS A 76 6.35 5.68 -12.79
N PHE A 77 6.89 5.49 -13.97
CA PHE A 77 6.98 4.20 -14.65
C PHE A 77 8.40 3.95 -15.17
N GLY A 78 8.75 2.69 -15.37
CA GLY A 78 10.02 2.32 -15.97
C GLY A 78 10.08 2.76 -17.44
N ALA A 79 11.09 3.58 -17.79
CA ALA A 79 11.28 4.04 -19.16
C ALA A 79 11.86 2.92 -20.03
N GLY A 80 11.38 2.84 -21.28
CA GLY A 80 11.85 1.86 -22.25
C GLY A 80 11.11 1.99 -23.59
N LYS A 81 11.45 1.13 -24.56
CA LYS A 81 10.72 1.04 -25.83
C LYS A 81 9.24 0.66 -25.61
N SER A 82 8.99 -0.16 -24.61
CA SER A 82 7.66 -0.40 -24.02
C SER A 82 7.79 0.01 -22.55
N ARG A 83 6.92 0.91 -22.09
CA ARG A 83 6.99 1.40 -20.71
C ARG A 83 6.63 0.32 -19.69
N GLY A 84 7.16 0.41 -18.50
CA GLY A 84 6.62 -0.31 -17.34
C GLY A 84 5.29 0.30 -16.88
N GLY A 85 4.52 -0.45 -16.11
CA GLY A 85 3.33 0.07 -15.46
C GLY A 85 3.70 1.04 -14.33
N THR A 86 2.76 1.90 -13.95
CA THR A 86 2.91 2.84 -12.84
C THR A 86 2.48 2.22 -11.52
N SER A 87 3.04 2.74 -10.44
CA SER A 87 2.70 2.33 -9.07
C SER A 87 1.47 3.05 -8.55
N ALA A 88 0.89 2.53 -7.48
CA ALA A 88 -0.17 3.18 -6.72
C ALA A 88 0.38 3.78 -5.42
N VAL A 89 -0.31 4.79 -4.91
CA VAL A 89 -0.14 5.33 -3.56
C VAL A 89 -1.44 5.12 -2.79
N ARG A 90 -1.31 4.74 -1.53
CA ARG A 90 -2.41 4.66 -0.56
C ARG A 90 -2.01 5.44 0.68
N GLU A 91 -2.91 6.25 1.18
CA GLU A 91 -2.73 7.07 2.36
C GLU A 91 -3.88 6.83 3.33
N TYR A 92 -3.53 6.51 4.57
CA TYR A 92 -4.48 6.10 5.61
C TYR A 92 -4.38 7.03 6.81
N GLU A 93 -5.52 7.32 7.42
CA GLU A 93 -5.62 7.81 8.78
C GLU A 93 -6.12 6.69 9.68
N PHE A 94 -5.39 6.35 10.74
CA PHE A 94 -5.87 5.43 11.77
C PHE A 94 -6.67 6.20 12.81
N LEU A 95 -7.90 5.76 13.06
CA LEU A 95 -8.80 6.38 14.04
C LEU A 95 -8.58 5.86 15.46
N THR A 96 -7.82 4.78 15.61
CA THR A 96 -7.39 4.18 16.87
C THR A 96 -5.90 3.82 16.79
N PRO A 97 -5.19 3.65 17.93
CA PRO A 97 -3.82 3.16 17.92
C PRO A 97 -3.69 1.86 17.15
N ALA A 98 -2.66 1.77 16.31
CA ALA A 98 -2.46 0.62 15.42
C ALA A 98 -1.00 0.20 15.37
N VAL A 99 -0.79 -1.09 15.12
CA VAL A 99 0.52 -1.67 14.81
C VAL A 99 0.55 -2.03 13.33
N ILE A 100 1.56 -1.54 12.62
CA ILE A 100 1.75 -1.82 11.20
C ILE A 100 3.02 -2.64 11.02
N THR A 101 2.90 -3.77 10.33
CA THR A 101 4.02 -4.63 9.97
C THR A 101 4.05 -4.83 8.46
N THR A 102 5.17 -4.50 7.83
CA THR A 102 5.36 -4.72 6.39
C THR A 102 6.24 -5.94 6.13
N VAL A 103 5.96 -6.67 5.07
CA VAL A 103 6.74 -7.83 4.65
C VAL A 103 7.55 -7.58 3.38
N SER A 104 7.60 -6.36 2.89
CA SER A 104 8.31 -6.03 1.67
C SER A 104 9.36 -4.93 1.90
N PRO A 105 10.56 -5.08 1.31
CA PRO A 105 11.59 -4.03 1.35
C PRO A 105 11.30 -2.84 0.41
N TYR A 106 10.21 -2.88 -0.33
CA TYR A 106 9.88 -1.87 -1.35
C TYR A 106 8.79 -0.89 -0.91
N PHE A 107 8.42 -0.91 0.36
CA PHE A 107 7.54 0.11 0.93
C PHE A 107 8.34 1.29 1.45
N THR A 108 7.86 2.47 1.12
CA THR A 108 8.12 3.68 1.88
C THR A 108 6.85 4.01 2.65
N ILE A 109 6.96 4.14 3.95
CA ILE A 109 5.86 4.60 4.79
C ILE A 109 6.21 6.00 5.27
N SER A 110 5.37 6.97 4.92
CA SER A 110 5.43 8.31 5.48
C SER A 110 4.38 8.41 6.58
N LEU A 111 4.81 8.80 7.77
CA LEU A 111 3.95 8.92 8.94
C LEU A 111 3.54 10.36 9.14
N CYS A 112 2.23 10.59 9.15
CA CYS A 112 1.66 11.87 9.52
C CYS A 112 0.83 11.67 10.79
N ASN A 113 1.16 12.43 11.86
CA ASN A 113 0.43 12.40 13.14
C ASN A 113 0.38 11.04 13.85
N ALA A 114 1.49 10.30 13.82
CA ALA A 114 1.58 8.94 14.34
C ALA A 114 1.86 8.84 15.85
N ALA A 115 1.29 9.71 16.67
CA ALA A 115 1.63 9.79 18.10
C ALA A 115 1.48 8.45 18.85
N ASP A 116 0.63 7.52 18.34
CA ASP A 116 0.36 6.23 18.97
C ASP A 116 0.42 5.06 17.97
N THR A 117 1.17 5.17 16.90
CA THR A 117 1.32 4.10 15.91
C THR A 117 2.70 3.46 15.99
N GLU A 118 2.75 2.17 16.25
CA GLU A 118 3.99 1.38 16.23
C GLU A 118 4.18 0.72 14.86
N ILE A 119 5.37 0.85 14.31
CA ILE A 119 5.72 0.30 12.99
C ILE A 119 6.91 -0.64 13.12
N SER A 120 6.79 -1.84 12.58
CA SER A 120 7.83 -2.84 12.58
C SER A 120 8.19 -3.31 11.16
N ASN A 121 9.46 -3.71 10.97
CA ASN A 121 10.01 -4.30 9.72
C ASN A 121 9.95 -3.38 8.49
N ILE A 122 10.29 -2.11 8.63
CA ILE A 122 10.32 -1.15 7.53
C ILE A 122 11.74 -1.00 6.98
N SER A 123 11.87 -0.93 5.66
CA SER A 123 13.12 -0.65 4.97
C SER A 123 13.46 0.85 4.89
N SER A 124 12.45 1.72 4.91
CA SER A 124 12.62 3.18 4.95
C SER A 124 11.36 3.86 5.50
N VAL A 125 11.55 4.88 6.34
CA VAL A 125 10.50 5.78 6.83
C VAL A 125 10.89 7.18 6.39
N ASP A 126 10.05 7.83 5.58
CA ASP A 126 10.18 9.24 5.28
C ASP A 126 9.27 10.05 6.22
N GLU A 127 9.88 10.91 7.03
CA GLU A 127 9.16 11.80 7.97
C GLU A 127 8.62 13.08 7.29
N ALA A 128 8.31 13.04 6.02
CA ALA A 128 7.92 14.23 5.27
C ALA A 128 6.40 14.28 5.06
N CYS A 129 5.68 14.61 6.11
CA CYS A 129 4.34 15.18 5.95
C CYS A 129 4.39 16.63 6.39
N GLU A 130 4.43 17.56 5.45
CA GLU A 130 4.17 18.95 5.76
C GLU A 130 2.66 19.11 6.05
N PRO A 131 2.28 19.75 7.17
CA PRO A 131 0.87 20.04 7.44
C PRO A 131 0.38 21.07 6.42
N ASN A 132 -0.70 20.77 5.71
CA ASN A 132 -1.49 21.76 4.99
C ASN A 132 -2.20 22.68 5.97
#